data_80fb270207af4b6b9bfec8f48efa3463
#
_entry.id   80fb270207af4b6b9bfec8f48efa3463
#
_cell.length_a   1.000
_cell.length_b   1.000
_cell.length_c   1.000
_cell.angle_alpha   90.00
_cell.angle_beta   90.00
_cell.angle_gamma   90.00
#
_symmetry.space_group_name_H-M   'P 1'
#
loop_
_entity.id
_entity.type
_entity.pdbx_description
1 polymer ?
#
loop_
_entity_poly.entity_id
_entity_poly.type
_entity_poly.pdbx_seq_one_letter_code
_entity_poly.pdbx_strand_id
1 'polypeptide(L)'
;EESQTEDVDWVNNWKQYFHQFTIDDVLIIPSWEDVQPEDKDKMIIHIDPGTAFGTGMHETTQLCIRQIKKYVTEDTEILDVGCGSGILGMLALKFGAKHSTGTDLDPCAIDATHENMDVNGISRDQYRVMIGNIIDDKEVQDQVGYDRYDIVAANILADVLVPLTPVILNHLKTGGIYITSGIIEEKEETVVEAVKAAGLE
;
A
#
# COMPACT_ATOMS: atom_id res chain seq x y z
N GLU A 1 25.42 -35.49 -26.74
CA GLU A 1 25.04 -34.04 -26.86
C GLU A 1 24.23 -33.70 -25.65
N GLU A 2 24.88 -33.12 -24.67
CA GLU A 2 24.21 -32.53 -23.50
C GLU A 2 23.66 -31.18 -23.92
N SER A 3 22.34 -31.07 -23.95
CA SER A 3 21.69 -29.77 -24.11
C SER A 3 21.84 -29.00 -22.81
N GLN A 4 22.74 -28.03 -22.76
CA GLN A 4 22.72 -26.96 -21.78
C GLN A 4 21.40 -26.18 -21.99
N THR A 5 20.44 -26.42 -21.11
CA THR A 5 19.31 -25.51 -20.91
C THR A 5 19.93 -24.27 -20.27
N GLU A 6 19.96 -23.16 -21.00
CA GLU A 6 20.24 -21.85 -20.41
C GLU A 6 19.23 -21.64 -19.27
N ASP A 7 19.72 -21.54 -18.05
CA ASP A 7 18.95 -21.06 -16.92
C ASP A 7 18.58 -19.59 -17.24
N VAL A 8 17.44 -19.42 -17.89
CA VAL A 8 16.85 -18.10 -18.08
C VAL A 8 16.49 -17.62 -16.66
N ASP A 9 17.18 -16.60 -16.20
CA ASP A 9 16.95 -15.98 -14.90
C ASP A 9 15.57 -15.27 -14.89
N TRP A 10 14.53 -16.08 -14.72
CA TRP A 10 13.14 -15.61 -14.65
C TRP A 10 12.92 -14.65 -13.50
N VAL A 11 13.74 -14.76 -12.45
CA VAL A 11 13.62 -13.95 -11.22
C VAL A 11 13.98 -12.49 -11.49
N ASN A 12 14.86 -12.20 -12.44
CA ASN A 12 15.28 -10.82 -12.74
C ASN A 12 14.71 -10.29 -14.06
N ASN A 13 14.00 -11.11 -14.82
CA ASN A 13 13.54 -10.72 -16.15
C ASN A 13 12.49 -9.59 -16.12
N TRP A 14 11.72 -9.44 -15.03
CA TRP A 14 10.73 -8.37 -14.86
C TRP A 14 11.36 -6.99 -14.65
N LYS A 15 12.62 -6.90 -14.16
CA LYS A 15 13.31 -5.62 -13.92
C LYS A 15 13.45 -4.79 -15.20
N GLN A 16 13.57 -5.43 -16.35
CA GLN A 16 13.67 -4.74 -17.64
C GLN A 16 12.34 -4.08 -18.10
N TYR A 17 11.24 -4.42 -17.47
CA TYR A 17 9.90 -3.88 -17.80
C TYR A 17 9.39 -2.86 -16.80
N PHE A 18 10.06 -2.72 -15.64
CA PHE A 18 9.69 -1.75 -14.63
C PHE A 18 10.63 -0.56 -14.67
N HIS A 19 10.12 0.59 -15.10
CA HIS A 19 10.84 1.85 -15.20
C HIS A 19 10.22 2.90 -14.30
N GLN A 20 11.02 3.95 -14.00
CA GLN A 20 10.54 5.09 -13.25
C GLN A 20 9.35 5.76 -13.95
N PHE A 21 8.44 6.27 -13.16
CA PHE A 21 7.27 7.02 -13.62
C PHE A 21 6.83 8.03 -12.57
N THR A 22 6.02 9.00 -12.99
CA THR A 22 5.58 10.09 -12.12
C THR A 22 4.08 10.04 -11.90
N ILE A 23 3.67 10.26 -10.64
CA ILE A 23 2.30 10.53 -10.24
C ILE A 23 2.29 11.95 -9.65
N ASP A 24 1.73 12.90 -10.39
CA ASP A 24 1.74 14.32 -10.06
C ASP A 24 3.18 14.84 -9.78
N ASP A 25 3.53 15.18 -8.55
CA ASP A 25 4.87 15.61 -8.12
C ASP A 25 5.69 14.50 -7.42
N VAL A 26 5.24 13.26 -7.48
CA VAL A 26 5.92 12.10 -6.90
C VAL A 26 6.60 11.29 -8.01
N LEU A 27 7.90 11.09 -7.92
CA LEU A 27 8.65 10.16 -8.75
C LEU A 27 8.71 8.81 -8.05
N ILE A 28 8.19 7.77 -8.69
CA ILE A 28 8.35 6.38 -8.29
C ILE A 28 9.45 5.78 -9.16
N ILE A 29 10.50 5.30 -8.52
CA ILE A 29 11.71 4.86 -9.20
C ILE A 29 12.24 3.57 -8.57
N PRO A 30 12.61 2.54 -9.35
CA PRO A 30 13.29 1.37 -8.81
C PRO A 30 14.71 1.72 -8.33
N SER A 31 15.25 0.94 -7.38
CA SER A 31 16.57 1.21 -6.78
C SER A 31 17.74 1.12 -7.76
N TRP A 32 17.56 0.46 -8.90
CA TRP A 32 18.58 0.29 -9.95
C TRP A 32 18.58 1.38 -11.03
N GLU A 33 17.67 2.34 -10.97
CA GLU A 33 17.65 3.49 -11.89
C GLU A 33 18.12 4.77 -11.21
N ASP A 34 18.72 5.65 -11.99
CA ASP A 34 19.16 6.96 -11.53
C ASP A 34 18.08 8.02 -11.77
N VAL A 35 17.91 8.92 -10.79
CA VAL A 35 17.00 10.07 -10.92
C VAL A 35 17.50 11.01 -12.00
N GLN A 36 16.65 11.29 -12.99
CA GLN A 36 16.99 12.20 -14.06
C GLN A 36 17.08 13.66 -13.56
N PRO A 37 17.91 14.51 -14.20
CA PRO A 37 18.09 15.90 -13.76
C PRO A 37 16.80 16.72 -13.67
N GLU A 38 15.84 16.45 -14.54
CA GLU A 38 14.52 17.10 -14.59
C GLU A 38 13.58 16.69 -13.45
N ASP A 39 13.85 15.59 -12.78
CA ASP A 39 13.00 15.02 -11.73
C ASP A 39 13.52 15.28 -10.31
N LYS A 40 14.64 15.99 -10.17
CA LYS A 40 15.32 16.21 -8.87
C LYS A 40 14.47 16.99 -7.85
N ASP A 41 13.53 17.81 -8.33
CA ASP A 41 12.67 18.62 -7.47
C ASP A 41 11.39 17.87 -7.04
N LYS A 42 11.17 16.68 -7.56
CA LYS A 42 10.02 15.84 -7.19
C LYS A 42 10.27 15.12 -5.86
N MET A 43 9.19 14.74 -5.20
CA MET A 43 9.25 13.80 -4.09
C MET A 43 9.63 12.42 -4.65
N ILE A 44 10.73 11.86 -4.18
CA ILE A 44 11.25 10.58 -4.66
C ILE A 44 10.88 9.47 -3.69
N ILE A 45 10.36 8.38 -4.23
CA ILE A 45 10.19 7.12 -3.52
C ILE A 45 10.77 5.97 -4.35
N HIS A 46 11.63 5.18 -3.73
CA HIS A 46 12.16 3.96 -4.33
C HIS A 46 11.24 2.80 -4.05
N ILE A 47 10.78 2.12 -5.10
CA ILE A 47 9.96 0.91 -5.01
C ILE A 47 10.57 -0.15 -5.89
N ASP A 48 11.01 -1.21 -5.25
CA ASP A 48 11.43 -2.42 -5.93
C ASP A 48 10.23 -3.38 -5.92
N PRO A 49 9.67 -3.69 -7.10
CA PRO A 49 8.41 -4.43 -7.16
C PRO A 49 8.53 -5.92 -6.81
N GLY A 50 9.68 -6.44 -6.47
CA GLY A 50 9.88 -7.82 -5.99
C GLY A 50 8.84 -8.85 -6.51
N THR A 51 8.47 -9.77 -5.68
CA THR A 51 7.34 -10.71 -5.92
C THR A 51 6.00 -10.20 -5.37
N ALA A 52 6.01 -9.10 -4.61
CA ALA A 52 4.82 -8.51 -4.01
C ALA A 52 4.08 -7.60 -4.99
N PHE A 53 2.76 -7.52 -4.84
CA PHE A 53 1.91 -6.60 -5.59
C PHE A 53 2.09 -5.14 -5.12
N GLY A 54 1.79 -4.17 -6.00
CA GLY A 54 1.79 -2.75 -5.61
C GLY A 54 3.01 -1.95 -6.05
N THR A 55 3.31 -1.96 -7.35
CA THR A 55 4.39 -1.13 -7.93
C THR A 55 4.06 0.36 -8.01
N GLY A 56 2.81 0.74 -7.77
CA GLY A 56 2.30 2.09 -8.02
C GLY A 56 1.87 2.37 -9.46
N MET A 57 2.23 1.53 -10.43
CA MET A 57 1.87 1.74 -11.85
C MET A 57 0.37 1.60 -12.11
N HIS A 58 -0.31 0.75 -11.35
CA HIS A 58 -1.73 0.51 -11.53
C HIS A 58 -2.56 1.76 -11.18
N GLU A 59 -3.55 2.08 -12.00
CA GLU A 59 -4.42 3.27 -11.80
C GLU A 59 -5.07 3.31 -10.42
N THR A 60 -5.47 2.16 -9.88
CA THR A 60 -6.07 2.03 -8.55
C THR A 60 -5.13 2.50 -7.45
N THR A 61 -3.83 2.16 -7.55
CA THR A 61 -2.80 2.62 -6.61
C THR A 61 -2.58 4.13 -6.73
N GLN A 62 -2.55 4.65 -7.95
CA GLN A 62 -2.41 6.10 -8.19
C GLN A 62 -3.57 6.90 -7.59
N LEU A 63 -4.81 6.38 -7.70
CA LEU A 63 -5.98 7.01 -7.09
C LEU A 63 -5.88 7.02 -5.56
N CYS A 64 -5.45 5.92 -4.93
CA CYS A 64 -5.20 5.88 -3.49
C CYS A 64 -4.15 6.91 -3.07
N ILE A 65 -3.03 7.00 -3.78
CA ILE A 65 -1.94 7.95 -3.49
C ILE A 65 -2.47 9.39 -3.50
N ARG A 66 -3.26 9.77 -4.51
CA ARG A 66 -3.86 11.11 -4.60
C ARG A 66 -4.82 11.40 -3.43
N GLN A 67 -5.63 10.43 -3.03
CA GLN A 67 -6.53 10.59 -1.90
C GLN A 67 -5.75 10.68 -0.58
N ILE A 68 -4.76 9.82 -0.35
CA ILE A 68 -3.91 9.90 0.84
C ILE A 68 -3.24 11.27 0.93
N LYS A 69 -2.64 11.75 -0.15
CA LYS A 69 -1.99 13.07 -0.21
C LYS A 69 -2.94 14.21 0.16
N LYS A 70 -4.21 14.12 -0.25
CA LYS A 70 -5.23 15.14 0.02
C LYS A 70 -5.59 15.26 1.51
N TYR A 71 -5.57 14.13 2.24
CA TYR A 71 -6.12 14.06 3.60
C TYR A 71 -5.05 13.91 4.69
N VAL A 72 -3.81 13.57 4.34
CA VAL A 72 -2.72 13.44 5.31
C VAL A 72 -2.38 14.78 5.95
N THR A 73 -2.18 14.76 7.26
CA THR A 73 -1.65 15.84 8.10
C THR A 73 -0.50 15.31 8.96
N GLU A 74 0.20 16.18 9.68
CA GLU A 74 1.30 15.82 10.58
C GLU A 74 0.89 14.94 11.79
N ASP A 75 -0.40 14.90 12.10
CA ASP A 75 -0.94 14.05 13.18
C ASP A 75 -1.53 12.73 12.67
N THR A 76 -1.59 12.53 11.35
CA THR A 76 -2.25 11.37 10.73
C THR A 76 -1.55 10.06 11.09
N GLU A 77 -2.32 9.14 11.65
CA GLU A 77 -1.99 7.71 11.69
C GLU A 77 -2.78 6.98 10.60
N ILE A 78 -2.08 6.26 9.72
CA ILE A 78 -2.69 5.52 8.62
C ILE A 78 -2.55 4.01 8.80
N LEU A 79 -3.61 3.27 8.44
CA LEU A 79 -3.60 1.82 8.31
C LEU A 79 -3.73 1.45 6.82
N ASP A 80 -2.78 0.66 6.33
CA ASP A 80 -2.73 0.14 4.96
C ASP A 80 -3.04 -1.37 4.98
N VAL A 81 -4.26 -1.74 4.57
CA VAL A 81 -4.73 -3.14 4.58
C VAL A 81 -4.47 -3.78 3.23
N GLY A 82 -3.68 -4.86 3.22
CA GLY A 82 -3.13 -5.45 2.01
C GLY A 82 -1.99 -4.57 1.47
N CYS A 83 -0.97 -4.32 2.31
CA CYS A 83 0.04 -3.30 2.03
C CYS A 83 0.97 -3.62 0.85
N GLY A 84 1.12 -4.91 0.47
CA GLY A 84 1.93 -5.33 -0.66
C GLY A 84 3.37 -4.83 -0.58
N SER A 85 3.76 -3.97 -1.50
CA SER A 85 5.08 -3.32 -1.51
C SER A 85 5.28 -2.27 -0.41
N GLY A 86 4.23 -1.90 0.30
CA GLY A 86 4.21 -0.84 1.30
C GLY A 86 4.12 0.59 0.75
N ILE A 87 3.89 0.74 -0.55
CA ILE A 87 3.93 2.05 -1.23
C ILE A 87 2.97 3.08 -0.62
N LEU A 88 1.73 2.69 -0.28
CA LEU A 88 0.74 3.63 0.27
C LEU A 88 1.15 4.12 1.65
N GLY A 89 1.56 3.21 2.53
CA GLY A 89 2.02 3.55 3.88
C GLY A 89 3.29 4.41 3.87
N MET A 90 4.25 4.11 3.00
CA MET A 90 5.48 4.90 2.86
C MET A 90 5.22 6.28 2.28
N LEU A 91 4.35 6.39 1.27
CA LEU A 91 3.98 7.70 0.71
C LEU A 91 3.19 8.55 1.70
N ALA A 92 2.33 7.94 2.54
CA ALA A 92 1.67 8.67 3.61
C ALA A 92 2.69 9.32 4.55
N LEU A 93 3.76 8.61 4.95
CA LEU A 93 4.85 9.17 5.76
C LEU A 93 5.60 10.29 5.04
N LYS A 94 5.89 10.11 3.75
CA LYS A 94 6.55 11.16 2.94
C LYS A 94 5.67 12.40 2.76
N PHE A 95 4.35 12.26 2.75
CA PHE A 95 3.40 13.38 2.75
C PHE A 95 3.24 14.03 4.13
N GLY A 96 3.86 13.48 5.17
CA GLY A 96 3.89 14.06 6.49
C GLY A 96 3.07 13.33 7.55
N ALA A 97 2.53 12.14 7.28
CA ALA A 97 1.86 11.34 8.31
C ALA A 97 2.80 11.03 9.48
N LYS A 98 2.23 10.97 10.66
CA LYS A 98 2.96 10.69 11.90
C LYS A 98 3.43 9.24 11.98
N HIS A 99 2.58 8.31 11.57
CA HIS A 99 2.85 6.88 11.67
C HIS A 99 2.04 6.10 10.63
N SER A 100 2.62 5.00 10.16
CA SER A 100 1.98 4.06 9.26
C SER A 100 1.94 2.65 9.86
N THR A 101 0.85 1.94 9.64
CA THR A 101 0.72 0.52 9.98
C THR A 101 0.24 -0.22 8.74
N GLY A 102 0.85 -1.35 8.41
CA GLY A 102 0.45 -2.20 7.30
C GLY A 102 0.11 -3.62 7.76
N THR A 103 -0.86 -4.23 7.10
CA THR A 103 -1.15 -5.66 7.26
C THR A 103 -1.19 -6.33 5.90
N ASP A 104 -0.71 -7.56 5.81
CA ASP A 104 -0.84 -8.38 4.61
C ASP A 104 -0.95 -9.87 4.99
N LEU A 105 -1.52 -10.67 4.09
CA LEU A 105 -1.62 -12.13 4.25
C LEU A 105 -0.38 -12.84 3.72
N ASP A 106 0.33 -12.21 2.79
CA ASP A 106 1.49 -12.77 2.11
C ASP A 106 2.79 -12.41 2.85
N PRO A 107 3.54 -13.41 3.35
CA PRO A 107 4.86 -13.16 3.93
C PRO A 107 5.81 -12.40 2.99
N CYS A 108 5.72 -12.64 1.66
CA CYS A 108 6.54 -11.94 0.68
C CYS A 108 6.25 -10.44 0.63
N ALA A 109 5.00 -10.02 0.93
CA ALA A 109 4.65 -8.61 1.03
C ALA A 109 5.33 -7.94 2.23
N ILE A 110 5.46 -8.64 3.36
CA ILE A 110 6.14 -8.12 4.55
C ILE A 110 7.62 -7.88 4.25
N ASP A 111 8.29 -8.87 3.63
CA ASP A 111 9.69 -8.75 3.25
C ASP A 111 9.90 -7.62 2.24
N ALA A 112 9.07 -7.55 1.18
CA ALA A 112 9.14 -6.49 0.18
C ALA A 112 8.92 -5.10 0.79
N THR A 113 7.93 -4.95 1.69
CA THR A 113 7.71 -3.69 2.40
C THR A 113 8.95 -3.30 3.22
N HIS A 114 9.54 -4.25 3.93
CA HIS A 114 10.75 -3.99 4.72
C HIS A 114 11.94 -3.57 3.86
N GLU A 115 12.18 -4.24 2.75
CA GLU A 115 13.24 -3.90 1.80
C GLU A 115 13.02 -2.48 1.23
N ASN A 116 11.82 -2.17 0.81
CA ASN A 116 11.47 -0.85 0.31
C ASN A 116 11.59 0.24 1.39
N MET A 117 11.24 -0.04 2.63
CA MET A 117 11.45 0.88 3.76
C MET A 117 12.94 1.19 3.95
N ASP A 118 13.80 0.17 3.90
CA ASP A 118 15.24 0.32 4.09
C ASP A 118 15.85 1.22 3.00
N VAL A 119 15.49 1.00 1.74
CA VAL A 119 15.94 1.84 0.61
C VAL A 119 15.49 3.29 0.76
N ASN A 120 14.29 3.53 1.33
CA ASN A 120 13.75 4.88 1.55
C ASN A 120 14.14 5.51 2.88
N GLY A 121 14.94 4.84 3.71
CA GLY A 121 15.36 5.33 5.03
C GLY A 121 14.21 5.45 6.04
N ILE A 122 13.15 4.64 5.88
CA ILE A 122 11.99 4.61 6.77
C ILE A 122 12.22 3.54 7.84
N SER A 123 12.18 3.94 9.11
CA SER A 123 12.39 3.01 10.22
C SER A 123 11.14 2.16 10.52
N ARG A 124 11.36 1.01 11.20
CA ARG A 124 10.27 0.14 11.68
C ARG A 124 9.40 0.82 12.74
N ASP A 125 9.91 1.86 13.39
CA ASP A 125 9.13 2.68 14.33
C ASP A 125 8.18 3.65 13.62
N GLN A 126 8.50 4.06 12.40
CA GLN A 126 7.65 4.93 11.58
C GLN A 126 6.58 4.13 10.82
N TYR A 127 6.95 2.95 10.33
CA TYR A 127 6.04 2.07 9.60
C TYR A 127 6.14 0.65 10.16
N ARG A 128 5.12 0.25 10.90
CA ARG A 128 4.99 -1.10 11.43
C ARG A 128 4.20 -1.96 10.46
N VAL A 129 4.76 -3.12 10.08
CA VAL A 129 4.11 -4.07 9.17
C VAL A 129 3.91 -5.40 9.87
N MET A 130 2.75 -6.03 9.66
CA MET A 130 2.35 -7.29 10.29
C MET A 130 1.76 -8.25 9.27
N ILE A 131 2.10 -9.54 9.42
CA ILE A 131 1.41 -10.61 8.70
C ILE A 131 0.13 -10.99 9.44
N GLY A 132 -0.98 -11.15 8.73
CA GLY A 132 -2.22 -11.71 9.27
C GLY A 132 -3.49 -11.14 8.65
N ASN A 133 -4.59 -11.81 8.91
CA ASN A 133 -5.92 -11.44 8.42
C ASN A 133 -6.65 -10.56 9.43
N ILE A 134 -6.70 -9.26 9.18
CA ILE A 134 -7.40 -8.31 10.05
C ILE A 134 -8.93 -8.55 10.12
N ILE A 135 -9.50 -9.29 9.16
CA ILE A 135 -10.96 -9.52 9.11
C ILE A 135 -11.42 -10.46 10.23
N ASP A 136 -10.70 -11.54 10.46
CA ASP A 136 -11.13 -12.64 11.35
C ASP A 136 -10.10 -13.02 12.41
N ASP A 137 -8.87 -12.49 12.35
CA ASP A 137 -7.84 -12.74 13.34
C ASP A 137 -7.86 -11.67 14.44
N LYS A 138 -8.39 -12.06 15.61
CA LYS A 138 -8.48 -11.18 16.77
C LYS A 138 -7.13 -10.70 17.27
N GLU A 139 -6.09 -11.52 17.18
CA GLU A 139 -4.74 -11.14 17.62
C GLU A 139 -4.18 -10.04 16.72
N VAL A 140 -4.39 -10.13 15.41
CA VAL A 140 -4.03 -9.08 14.45
C VAL A 140 -4.80 -7.79 14.75
N GLN A 141 -6.11 -7.87 14.96
CA GLN A 141 -6.92 -6.71 15.31
C GLN A 141 -6.42 -6.02 16.59
N ASP A 142 -6.10 -6.79 17.64
CA ASP A 142 -5.59 -6.27 18.91
C ASP A 142 -4.22 -5.59 18.74
N GLN A 143 -3.36 -6.15 17.89
CA GLN A 143 -2.05 -5.57 17.59
C GLN A 143 -2.14 -4.31 16.73
N VAL A 144 -3.08 -4.25 15.78
CA VAL A 144 -3.37 -3.07 14.96
C VAL A 144 -3.87 -1.93 15.86
N GLY A 145 -4.75 -2.24 16.81
CA GLY A 145 -5.32 -1.27 17.75
C GLY A 145 -6.65 -0.71 17.26
N TYR A 146 -7.45 -0.23 18.22
CA TYR A 146 -8.82 0.23 18.01
C TYR A 146 -8.91 1.75 18.13
N ASP A 147 -9.85 2.37 17.37
CA ASP A 147 -10.14 3.82 17.38
C ASP A 147 -8.84 4.65 17.26
N ARG A 148 -7.99 4.25 16.34
CA ARG A 148 -6.60 4.74 16.26
C ARG A 148 -6.30 5.50 14.98
N TYR A 149 -6.85 5.09 13.85
CA TYR A 149 -6.42 5.58 12.55
C TYR A 149 -7.30 6.70 12.02
N ASP A 150 -6.65 7.75 11.53
CA ASP A 150 -7.30 8.87 10.86
C ASP A 150 -7.64 8.51 9.40
N ILE A 151 -6.81 7.66 8.79
CA ILE A 151 -7.02 7.12 7.44
C ILE A 151 -6.85 5.60 7.48
N VAL A 152 -7.76 4.88 6.84
CA VAL A 152 -7.58 3.48 6.47
C VAL A 152 -7.62 3.38 4.96
N ALA A 153 -6.58 2.82 4.36
CA ALA A 153 -6.49 2.55 2.93
C ALA A 153 -6.54 1.04 2.67
N ALA A 154 -7.27 0.62 1.64
CA ALA A 154 -7.35 -0.75 1.20
C ALA A 154 -7.47 -0.79 -0.33
N ASN A 155 -6.37 -1.12 -1.01
CA ASN A 155 -6.33 -1.29 -2.46
C ASN A 155 -6.30 -2.79 -2.80
N ILE A 156 -7.44 -3.45 -2.61
CA ILE A 156 -7.60 -4.90 -2.68
C ILE A 156 -8.90 -5.28 -3.40
N LEU A 157 -9.09 -6.58 -3.64
CA LEU A 157 -10.27 -7.07 -4.36
C LEU A 157 -11.57 -6.75 -3.61
N ALA A 158 -12.63 -6.45 -4.36
CA ALA A 158 -13.96 -6.13 -3.84
C ALA A 158 -14.51 -7.22 -2.90
N ASP A 159 -14.28 -8.50 -3.23
CA ASP A 159 -14.75 -9.63 -2.42
C ASP A 159 -14.07 -9.69 -1.03
N VAL A 160 -12.93 -9.01 -0.86
CA VAL A 160 -12.25 -8.83 0.43
C VAL A 160 -12.69 -7.52 1.10
N LEU A 161 -12.94 -6.46 0.33
CA LEU A 161 -13.41 -5.17 0.85
C LEU A 161 -14.76 -5.27 1.56
N VAL A 162 -15.70 -6.08 1.02
CA VAL A 162 -17.04 -6.25 1.60
C VAL A 162 -16.98 -6.77 3.04
N PRO A 163 -16.33 -7.90 3.36
CA PRO A 163 -16.22 -8.37 4.75
C PRO A 163 -15.27 -7.50 5.60
N LEU A 164 -14.30 -6.80 5.00
CA LEU A 164 -13.38 -5.91 5.70
C LEU A 164 -14.09 -4.66 6.24
N THR A 165 -15.02 -4.09 5.48
CA THR A 165 -15.64 -2.79 5.76
C THR A 165 -16.22 -2.68 7.18
N PRO A 166 -17.03 -3.64 7.69
CA PRO A 166 -17.54 -3.54 9.06
C PRO A 166 -16.42 -3.67 10.13
N VAL A 167 -15.33 -4.37 9.82
CA VAL A 167 -14.19 -4.55 10.75
C VAL A 167 -13.40 -3.26 10.90
N ILE A 168 -13.21 -2.53 9.80
CA ILE A 168 -12.43 -1.28 9.75
C ILE A 168 -13.01 -0.22 10.69
N LEU A 169 -14.31 -0.19 10.92
CA LEU A 169 -14.95 0.74 11.85
C LEU A 169 -14.39 0.64 13.28
N ASN A 170 -13.90 -0.53 13.68
CA ASN A 170 -13.28 -0.71 15.00
C ASN A 170 -11.90 -0.03 15.09
N HIS A 171 -11.23 0.18 13.98
CA HIS A 171 -9.88 0.71 13.89
C HIS A 171 -9.84 2.18 13.49
N LEU A 172 -10.84 2.63 12.72
CA LEU A 172 -10.99 3.98 12.21
C LEU A 172 -11.56 4.90 13.32
N LYS A 173 -10.93 6.05 13.50
CA LYS A 173 -11.45 7.11 14.41
C LYS A 173 -12.77 7.66 13.87
N THR A 174 -13.60 8.18 14.79
CA THR A 174 -14.77 8.97 14.42
C THR A 174 -14.36 10.17 13.56
N GLY A 175 -14.97 10.31 12.38
CA GLY A 175 -14.58 11.32 11.39
C GLY A 175 -13.35 10.96 10.56
N GLY A 176 -12.80 9.77 10.74
CA GLY A 176 -11.70 9.24 9.92
C GLY A 176 -12.15 8.89 8.51
N ILE A 177 -11.19 8.65 7.64
CA ILE A 177 -11.41 8.46 6.19
C ILE A 177 -11.06 7.03 5.80
N TYR A 178 -11.98 6.37 5.12
CA TYR A 178 -11.77 5.06 4.51
C TYR A 178 -11.59 5.19 3.00
N ILE A 179 -10.41 4.82 2.49
CA ILE A 179 -10.05 4.86 1.06
C ILE A 179 -10.04 3.43 0.54
N THR A 180 -10.91 3.14 -0.40
CA THR A 180 -10.97 1.82 -1.05
C THR A 180 -10.67 1.95 -2.54
N SER A 181 -9.98 0.96 -3.11
CA SER A 181 -9.70 0.84 -4.53
C SER A 181 -9.46 -0.63 -4.91
N GLY A 182 -9.16 -0.89 -6.19
CA GLY A 182 -9.04 -2.27 -6.68
C GLY A 182 -10.39 -2.88 -7.05
N ILE A 183 -11.42 -2.04 -7.25
CA ILE A 183 -12.80 -2.43 -7.50
C ILE A 183 -13.06 -2.38 -9.01
N ILE A 184 -13.50 -3.50 -9.58
CA ILE A 184 -13.98 -3.54 -10.96
C ILE A 184 -15.42 -3.01 -11.04
N GLU A 185 -15.82 -2.49 -12.20
CA GLU A 185 -17.12 -1.81 -12.40
C GLU A 185 -18.30 -2.69 -11.93
N GLU A 186 -18.27 -4.00 -12.21
CA GLU A 186 -19.32 -4.94 -11.85
C GLU A 186 -19.49 -5.14 -10.34
N LYS A 187 -18.50 -4.74 -9.54
CA LYS A 187 -18.50 -4.86 -8.07
C LYS A 187 -18.70 -3.54 -7.34
N GLU A 188 -18.74 -2.40 -8.05
CA GLU A 188 -18.86 -1.07 -7.47
C GLU A 188 -20.09 -0.96 -6.55
N GLU A 189 -21.29 -1.34 -7.06
CA GLU A 189 -22.53 -1.26 -6.28
C GLU A 189 -22.46 -2.09 -4.99
N THR A 190 -21.89 -3.31 -5.08
CA THR A 190 -21.74 -4.21 -3.92
C THR A 190 -20.86 -3.59 -2.83
N VAL A 191 -19.75 -2.95 -3.20
CA VAL A 191 -18.86 -2.30 -2.23
C VAL A 191 -19.53 -1.04 -1.65
N VAL A 192 -20.17 -0.23 -2.48
CA VAL A 192 -20.91 0.97 -2.03
C VAL A 192 -22.00 0.61 -1.03
N GLU A 193 -22.77 -0.48 -1.29
CA GLU A 193 -23.79 -0.96 -0.35
C GLU A 193 -23.16 -1.41 0.98
N ALA A 194 -22.04 -2.13 0.96
CA ALA A 194 -21.34 -2.54 2.18
C ALA A 194 -20.85 -1.33 2.99
N VAL A 195 -20.28 -0.32 2.33
CA VAL A 195 -19.82 0.93 2.96
C VAL A 195 -20.98 1.68 3.62
N LYS A 196 -22.10 1.84 2.90
CA LYS A 196 -23.33 2.48 3.46
C LYS A 196 -23.95 1.67 4.59
N ALA A 197 -24.02 0.35 4.47
CA ALA A 197 -24.55 -0.54 5.51
C ALA A 197 -23.70 -0.47 6.80
N ALA A 198 -22.41 -0.19 6.68
CA ALA A 198 -21.51 0.03 7.81
C ALA A 198 -21.70 1.42 8.47
N GLY A 199 -22.49 2.33 7.88
CA GLY A 199 -22.75 3.67 8.43
C GLY A 199 -21.68 4.70 8.03
N LEU A 200 -20.89 4.43 7.01
CA LEU A 200 -19.98 5.39 6.40
C LEU A 200 -20.72 6.23 5.34
N GLU A 201 -20.34 7.51 5.21
CA GLU A 201 -20.93 8.49 4.29
C GLU A 201 -20.01 8.80 3.09
#